data_38f129c35ef308478e941e65d65baba7
#
_entry.id   38f129c35ef308478e941e65d65baba7
#
_cell.length_a   1.000
_cell.length_b   1.000
_cell.length_c   1.000
_cell.angle_alpha   90.00
_cell.angle_beta   90.00
_cell.angle_gamma   90.00
#
_symmetry.space_group_name_H-M   'P 1'
#
loop_
_entity.id
_entity.type
_entity.pdbx_description
1 polymer ?
#
loop_
_entity_poly.entity_id
_entity_poly.type
_entity_poly.pdbx_seq_one_letter_code
_entity_poly.pdbx_strand_id
1 'polypeptide(L)'
;MPLPSRPLPAAPAAPTHLFDDEKPRLLLVDDEPRLLSSLYELLRPFNYNMVTASTGAEALAELGKVRFDLILLDLRLPDMSGHQVMDFINERGIDGDVIVMSGEVGIDAAIGALKRGAYDYLRKPYSREELLKTVGNALQKRRLAVANARIATQLENSEKLYRYLVDSSPDLIYTLNHEGKFTFVNDRAYQLLGFAREELLGQHYSILVHDEDQERARYAFNERRVDERASRNVELRLKCHGATNGDRTFNTTLMTISLNAVGMHLPDEGVSRLEFFGTYGVARDITDRKRAEEVISYQAYHDILTDLPNRMLFKDRLGLAVIQAKRKVTELAVMFIDLDRFKLVNDTLGHVKGDELLQQTALRLKECLRKGD
;
A
#
# COMPACT_ATOMS: atom_id res chain seq x y z
N MET A 1 -3.40 -2.92 29.06
CA MET A 1 -2.93 -4.20 28.51
C MET A 1 -2.50 -3.94 27.08
N PRO A 2 -1.28 -4.22 26.65
CA PRO A 2 -0.88 -4.07 25.26
C PRO A 2 -1.54 -5.17 24.44
N LEU A 3 -2.11 -4.80 23.29
CA LEU A 3 -2.67 -5.72 22.31
C LEU A 3 -1.58 -6.68 21.79
N PRO A 4 -1.91 -7.96 21.55
CA PRO A 4 -0.96 -8.90 21.00
C PRO A 4 -0.56 -8.45 19.59
N SER A 5 0.73 -8.21 19.40
CA SER A 5 1.34 -7.97 18.10
C SER A 5 1.07 -9.17 17.18
N ARG A 6 0.26 -8.97 16.16
CA ARG A 6 0.07 -9.94 15.08
C ARG A 6 1.45 -10.16 14.43
N PRO A 7 1.94 -11.40 14.30
CA PRO A 7 3.22 -11.62 13.64
C PRO A 7 3.11 -11.12 12.20
N LEU A 8 4.06 -10.30 11.80
CA LEU A 8 4.26 -9.90 10.41
C LEU A 8 4.29 -11.17 9.55
N PRO A 9 3.53 -11.24 8.45
CA PRO A 9 3.71 -12.31 7.48
C PRO A 9 5.18 -12.28 7.07
N ALA A 10 5.83 -13.46 7.10
CA ALA A 10 7.20 -13.61 6.64
C ALA A 10 7.30 -12.93 5.27
N ALA A 11 8.24 -12.01 5.12
CA ALA A 11 8.50 -11.37 3.84
C ALA A 11 8.67 -12.50 2.82
N PRO A 12 7.98 -12.46 1.67
CA PRO A 12 8.21 -13.44 0.62
C PRO A 12 9.71 -13.37 0.31
N ALA A 13 10.38 -14.52 0.40
CA ALA A 13 11.78 -14.62 0.08
C ALA A 13 11.98 -13.94 -1.28
N ALA A 14 12.81 -12.90 -1.30
CA ALA A 14 13.15 -12.21 -2.53
C ALA A 14 13.58 -13.28 -3.53
N PRO A 15 13.04 -13.31 -4.77
CA PRO A 15 13.46 -14.26 -5.76
C PRO A 15 14.93 -13.98 -6.05
N THR A 16 15.79 -14.91 -5.61
CA THR A 16 17.26 -14.79 -5.61
C THR A 16 17.89 -14.88 -7.01
N HIS A 17 17.09 -14.84 -8.09
CA HIS A 17 17.57 -14.93 -9.47
C HIS A 17 16.99 -13.81 -10.32
N LEU A 18 17.61 -12.63 -10.20
CA LEU A 18 17.25 -11.43 -10.99
C LEU A 18 17.73 -11.49 -12.46
N PHE A 19 18.61 -12.44 -12.82
CA PHE A 19 19.14 -12.62 -14.17
C PHE A 19 19.39 -14.12 -14.42
N ASP A 20 18.35 -14.89 -14.73
CA ASP A 20 18.54 -16.22 -15.28
C ASP A 20 18.61 -16.11 -16.80
N ASP A 21 19.82 -15.84 -17.31
CA ASP A 21 20.26 -16.16 -18.68
C ASP A 21 20.51 -17.69 -18.78
N GLU A 22 19.65 -18.52 -18.23
CA GLU A 22 19.75 -19.95 -18.42
C GLU A 22 19.53 -20.23 -19.90
N LYS A 23 20.56 -20.84 -20.51
CA LYS A 23 20.51 -21.30 -21.89
C LYS A 23 19.35 -22.25 -22.06
N PRO A 24 18.50 -22.10 -23.10
CA PRO A 24 17.41 -23.04 -23.33
C PRO A 24 17.91 -24.49 -23.35
N ARG A 25 17.20 -25.36 -22.66
CA ARG A 25 17.51 -26.79 -22.59
C ARG A 25 16.70 -27.56 -23.62
N LEU A 26 17.40 -28.26 -24.52
CA LEU A 26 16.81 -29.03 -25.58
C LEU A 26 17.07 -30.51 -25.37
N LEU A 27 16.03 -31.33 -25.53
CA LEU A 27 16.14 -32.80 -25.61
C LEU A 27 15.98 -33.21 -27.06
N LEU A 28 16.97 -33.90 -27.61
CA LEU A 28 16.99 -34.42 -28.98
C LEU A 28 16.79 -35.94 -28.91
N VAL A 29 15.67 -36.45 -29.43
CA VAL A 29 15.28 -37.87 -29.34
C VAL A 29 15.14 -38.43 -30.73
N ASP A 30 16.04 -39.32 -31.13
CA ASP A 30 16.04 -39.99 -32.41
C ASP A 30 16.89 -41.29 -32.33
N ASP A 31 16.47 -42.37 -32.99
CA ASP A 31 17.18 -43.66 -32.94
C ASP A 31 18.35 -43.71 -33.91
N GLU A 32 18.46 -42.74 -34.83
CA GLU A 32 19.56 -42.64 -35.80
C GLU A 32 20.73 -41.78 -35.28
N PRO A 33 21.90 -42.39 -34.87
CA PRO A 33 22.99 -41.63 -34.27
C PRO A 33 23.60 -40.53 -35.20
N ARG A 34 23.53 -40.77 -36.53
CA ARG A 34 24.00 -39.77 -37.52
C ARG A 34 23.09 -38.53 -37.52
N LEU A 35 21.78 -38.75 -37.38
CA LEU A 35 20.81 -37.62 -37.32
C LEU A 35 20.94 -36.84 -36.02
N LEU A 36 21.08 -37.50 -34.89
CA LEU A 36 21.36 -36.87 -33.59
C LEU A 36 22.64 -36.00 -33.66
N SER A 37 23.72 -36.57 -34.23
CA SER A 37 24.96 -35.82 -34.40
C SER A 37 24.78 -34.59 -35.31
N SER A 38 24.05 -34.73 -36.39
CA SER A 38 23.75 -33.64 -37.33
C SER A 38 22.90 -32.55 -36.68
N LEU A 39 21.85 -32.92 -35.95
CA LEU A 39 21.03 -31.99 -35.19
C LEU A 39 21.85 -31.25 -34.14
N TYR A 40 22.70 -31.95 -33.41
CA TYR A 40 23.55 -31.35 -32.38
C TYR A 40 24.52 -30.33 -32.98
N GLU A 41 25.24 -30.65 -34.05
CA GLU A 41 26.15 -29.72 -34.69
C GLU A 41 25.41 -28.53 -35.32
N LEU A 42 24.21 -28.71 -35.81
CA LEU A 42 23.41 -27.69 -36.44
C LEU A 42 22.85 -26.68 -35.41
N LEU A 43 22.51 -27.12 -34.21
CA LEU A 43 21.97 -26.30 -33.12
C LEU A 43 23.08 -25.73 -32.21
N ARG A 44 24.30 -26.31 -32.20
CA ARG A 44 25.42 -25.88 -31.36
C ARG A 44 25.76 -24.39 -31.43
N PRO A 45 25.73 -23.71 -32.60
CA PRO A 45 26.01 -22.29 -32.68
C PRO A 45 25.08 -21.39 -31.90
N PHE A 46 23.89 -21.86 -31.53
CA PHE A 46 22.85 -21.09 -30.82
C PHE A 46 22.97 -21.15 -29.30
N ASN A 47 24.03 -21.82 -28.80
CA ASN A 47 24.33 -21.82 -27.35
C ASN A 47 23.25 -22.45 -26.46
N TYR A 48 22.57 -23.50 -26.96
CA TYR A 48 21.60 -24.29 -26.21
C TYR A 48 22.29 -25.35 -25.34
N ASN A 49 21.64 -25.68 -24.19
CA ASN A 49 22.00 -26.87 -23.41
C ASN A 49 21.29 -28.09 -24.02
N MET A 50 22.01 -28.92 -24.75
CA MET A 50 21.42 -30.05 -25.47
C MET A 50 21.76 -31.39 -24.81
N VAL A 51 20.73 -32.21 -24.67
CA VAL A 51 20.82 -33.61 -24.24
C VAL A 51 20.29 -34.48 -25.38
N THR A 52 20.92 -35.62 -25.64
CA THR A 52 20.49 -36.55 -26.67
C THR A 52 19.99 -37.85 -26.03
N ALA A 53 18.98 -38.48 -26.62
CA ALA A 53 18.46 -39.75 -26.25
C ALA A 53 18.24 -40.59 -27.53
N SER A 54 18.66 -41.84 -27.52
CA SER A 54 18.54 -42.78 -28.66
C SER A 54 17.35 -43.70 -28.56
N THR A 55 16.68 -43.69 -27.40
CA THR A 55 15.51 -44.51 -27.12
C THR A 55 14.44 -43.73 -26.36
N GLY A 56 13.20 -44.19 -26.37
CA GLY A 56 12.13 -43.63 -25.58
C GLY A 56 12.40 -43.74 -24.07
N ALA A 57 12.93 -44.85 -23.61
CA ALA A 57 13.29 -45.05 -22.21
C ALA A 57 14.36 -44.04 -21.73
N GLU A 58 15.38 -43.77 -22.54
CA GLU A 58 16.36 -42.73 -22.24
C GLU A 58 15.69 -41.32 -22.19
N ALA A 59 14.82 -40.99 -23.15
CA ALA A 59 14.10 -39.74 -23.16
C ALA A 59 13.26 -39.56 -21.90
N LEU A 60 12.49 -40.57 -21.48
CA LEU A 60 11.69 -40.58 -20.26
C LEU A 60 12.56 -40.41 -19.00
N ALA A 61 13.73 -41.06 -18.96
CA ALA A 61 14.68 -40.93 -17.85
C ALA A 61 15.24 -39.50 -17.73
N GLU A 62 15.57 -38.85 -18.85
CA GLU A 62 16.06 -37.46 -18.85
C GLU A 62 14.94 -36.49 -18.50
N LEU A 63 13.71 -36.67 -19.01
CA LEU A 63 12.53 -35.86 -18.65
C LEU A 63 12.19 -35.95 -17.15
N GLY A 64 12.52 -37.07 -16.49
CA GLY A 64 12.36 -37.23 -15.05
C GLY A 64 13.42 -36.52 -14.20
N LYS A 65 14.59 -36.17 -14.76
CA LYS A 65 15.71 -35.56 -14.04
C LYS A 65 15.69 -34.02 -14.09
N VAL A 66 15.42 -33.50 -15.28
CA VAL A 66 15.51 -32.04 -15.55
C VAL A 66 14.36 -31.57 -16.45
N ARG A 67 14.07 -30.29 -16.39
CA ARG A 67 13.10 -29.65 -17.29
C ARG A 67 13.78 -29.27 -18.59
N PHE A 68 13.07 -29.48 -19.70
CA PHE A 68 13.49 -29.05 -21.03
C PHE A 68 12.53 -28.00 -21.56
N ASP A 69 13.08 -27.00 -22.25
CA ASP A 69 12.29 -25.95 -22.90
C ASP A 69 11.71 -26.44 -24.22
N LEU A 70 12.44 -27.31 -24.91
CA LEU A 70 12.04 -27.85 -26.19
C LEU A 70 12.51 -29.29 -26.33
N ILE A 71 11.65 -30.15 -26.89
CA ILE A 71 11.92 -31.55 -27.16
C ILE A 71 11.74 -31.76 -28.67
N LEU A 72 12.81 -32.17 -29.35
CA LEU A 72 12.75 -32.66 -30.71
C LEU A 72 12.59 -34.18 -30.64
N LEU A 73 11.46 -34.73 -31.10
CA LEU A 73 11.06 -36.11 -30.86
C LEU A 73 10.77 -36.84 -32.16
N ASP A 74 11.51 -37.94 -32.44
CA ASP A 74 11.09 -38.86 -33.48
C ASP A 74 9.92 -39.75 -32.99
N LEU A 75 9.00 -40.00 -33.90
CA LEU A 75 7.87 -40.92 -33.62
C LEU A 75 8.27 -42.39 -33.66
N ARG A 76 9.32 -42.74 -34.41
CA ARG A 76 9.79 -44.14 -34.49
C ARG A 76 11.05 -44.33 -33.65
N LEU A 77 10.86 -44.93 -32.49
CA LEU A 77 11.95 -45.29 -31.59
C LEU A 77 12.00 -46.82 -31.44
N PRO A 78 13.17 -47.40 -31.11
CA PRO A 78 13.34 -48.86 -31.14
C PRO A 78 12.59 -49.62 -30.04
N ASP A 79 12.31 -48.94 -28.93
CA ASP A 79 11.73 -49.52 -27.72
C ASP A 79 10.25 -49.12 -27.51
N MET A 80 9.84 -47.94 -27.97
CA MET A 80 8.47 -47.47 -27.86
C MET A 80 8.13 -46.44 -28.96
N SER A 81 6.85 -46.13 -29.12
CA SER A 81 6.43 -45.04 -30.02
C SER A 81 6.69 -43.66 -29.39
N GLY A 82 7.15 -42.68 -30.18
CA GLY A 82 7.24 -41.28 -29.74
C GLY A 82 5.89 -40.72 -29.26
N HIS A 83 4.76 -41.27 -29.70
CA HIS A 83 3.46 -40.95 -29.13
C HIS A 83 3.32 -41.32 -27.65
N GLN A 84 3.93 -42.42 -27.19
CA GLN A 84 3.94 -42.82 -25.78
C GLN A 84 4.80 -41.82 -24.95
N VAL A 85 5.88 -41.31 -25.53
CA VAL A 85 6.66 -40.23 -24.89
C VAL A 85 5.84 -38.96 -24.74
N MET A 86 5.06 -38.60 -25.77
CA MET A 86 4.13 -37.43 -25.69
C MET A 86 3.04 -37.61 -24.66
N ASP A 87 2.43 -38.83 -24.63
CA ASP A 87 1.40 -39.14 -23.65
C ASP A 87 1.97 -39.05 -22.21
N PHE A 88 3.19 -39.52 -21.97
CA PHE A 88 3.89 -39.36 -20.68
C PHE A 88 4.13 -37.88 -20.30
N ILE A 89 4.55 -37.04 -21.28
CA ILE A 89 4.76 -35.63 -21.06
C ILE A 89 3.44 -34.97 -20.60
N ASN A 90 2.33 -35.30 -21.30
CA ASN A 90 1.01 -34.76 -20.99
C ASN A 90 0.46 -35.27 -19.63
N GLU A 91 0.54 -36.55 -19.37
CA GLU A 91 0.05 -37.15 -18.11
C GLU A 91 0.79 -36.66 -16.88
N ARG A 92 2.08 -36.35 -17.02
CA ARG A 92 2.92 -35.83 -15.95
C ARG A 92 2.89 -34.29 -15.86
N GLY A 93 2.24 -33.64 -16.81
CA GLY A 93 2.21 -32.17 -16.87
C GLY A 93 3.62 -31.56 -17.02
N ILE A 94 4.50 -32.24 -17.77
CA ILE A 94 5.87 -31.77 -18.00
C ILE A 94 5.80 -30.55 -18.88
N ASP A 95 6.32 -29.44 -18.37
CA ASP A 95 6.33 -28.15 -19.03
C ASP A 95 7.48 -28.06 -20.04
N GLY A 96 7.20 -28.37 -21.31
CA GLY A 96 8.15 -28.30 -22.44
C GLY A 96 7.42 -28.42 -23.76
N ASP A 97 7.79 -27.56 -24.74
CA ASP A 97 7.22 -27.65 -26.09
C ASP A 97 7.82 -28.86 -26.82
N VAL A 98 6.98 -29.62 -27.55
CA VAL A 98 7.42 -30.79 -28.33
C VAL A 98 7.30 -30.50 -29.83
N ILE A 99 8.39 -30.63 -30.56
CA ILE A 99 8.39 -30.67 -32.02
C ILE A 99 8.58 -32.11 -32.43
N VAL A 100 7.59 -32.65 -33.12
CA VAL A 100 7.63 -34.04 -33.64
C VAL A 100 8.35 -34.08 -34.99
N MET A 101 9.32 -34.99 -35.13
CA MET A 101 10.04 -35.25 -36.37
C MET A 101 9.64 -36.61 -36.90
N SER A 102 9.13 -36.73 -38.12
CA SER A 102 8.71 -38.03 -38.65
C SER A 102 8.88 -38.15 -40.17
N GLY A 103 9.24 -39.35 -40.60
CA GLY A 103 9.25 -39.74 -42.03
C GLY A 103 7.92 -40.24 -42.57
N GLU A 104 6.87 -40.27 -41.76
CA GLU A 104 5.55 -40.71 -42.20
C GLU A 104 4.91 -39.71 -43.20
N VAL A 105 4.39 -40.27 -44.29
CA VAL A 105 3.76 -39.50 -45.35
C VAL A 105 2.26 -39.44 -45.11
N GLY A 106 1.77 -38.35 -44.57
CA GLY A 106 0.31 -38.11 -44.43
C GLY A 106 -0.04 -36.94 -43.54
N ILE A 107 -1.07 -36.20 -43.91
CA ILE A 107 -1.62 -35.11 -43.12
C ILE A 107 -2.13 -35.64 -41.75
N ASP A 108 -2.60 -36.88 -41.73
CA ASP A 108 -3.15 -37.52 -40.53
C ASP A 108 -2.11 -37.66 -39.40
N ALA A 109 -0.83 -37.96 -39.75
CA ALA A 109 0.25 -38.07 -38.76
C ALA A 109 0.56 -36.72 -38.10
N ALA A 110 0.62 -35.64 -38.90
CA ALA A 110 0.81 -34.31 -38.38
C ALA A 110 -0.37 -33.84 -37.50
N ILE A 111 -1.61 -34.05 -37.94
CA ILE A 111 -2.82 -33.75 -37.18
C ILE A 111 -2.84 -34.59 -35.87
N GLY A 112 -2.42 -35.87 -35.91
CA GLY A 112 -2.33 -36.73 -34.75
C GLY A 112 -1.35 -36.19 -33.70
N ALA A 113 -0.17 -35.74 -34.11
CA ALA A 113 0.83 -35.10 -33.22
C ALA A 113 0.33 -33.83 -32.60
N LEU A 114 -0.24 -32.91 -33.39
CA LEU A 114 -0.80 -31.63 -32.91
C LEU A 114 -1.97 -31.84 -31.94
N LYS A 115 -2.87 -32.81 -32.21
CA LYS A 115 -3.96 -33.18 -31.28
C LYS A 115 -3.46 -33.71 -29.94
N ARG A 116 -2.26 -34.27 -29.87
CA ARG A 116 -1.60 -34.76 -28.66
C ARG A 116 -0.76 -33.67 -27.96
N GLY A 117 -0.85 -32.42 -28.43
CA GLY A 117 -0.18 -31.31 -27.79
C GLY A 117 1.23 -31.00 -28.33
N ALA A 118 1.62 -31.58 -29.47
CA ALA A 118 2.85 -31.12 -30.13
C ALA A 118 2.73 -29.65 -30.49
N TYR A 119 3.82 -28.90 -30.29
CA TYR A 119 3.93 -27.51 -30.72
C TYR A 119 3.92 -27.40 -32.25
N ASP A 120 4.70 -28.29 -32.91
CA ASP A 120 4.82 -28.32 -34.37
C ASP A 120 5.25 -29.72 -34.84
N TYR A 121 5.21 -29.92 -36.16
CA TYR A 121 5.57 -31.17 -36.81
C TYR A 121 6.54 -30.90 -37.96
N LEU A 122 7.70 -31.59 -37.96
CA LEU A 122 8.71 -31.54 -39.03
C LEU A 122 8.74 -32.86 -39.79
N ARG A 123 8.50 -32.77 -41.09
CA ARG A 123 8.55 -33.93 -41.97
C ARG A 123 9.99 -34.24 -42.42
N LYS A 124 10.46 -35.45 -42.15
CA LYS A 124 11.74 -35.93 -42.68
C LYS A 124 11.59 -36.31 -44.18
N PRO A 125 12.54 -35.91 -45.10
CA PRO A 125 13.67 -35.02 -44.84
C PRO A 125 13.26 -33.55 -44.77
N TYR A 126 13.72 -32.81 -43.78
CA TYR A 126 13.50 -31.38 -43.61
C TYR A 126 14.76 -30.61 -43.98
N SER A 127 14.59 -29.33 -44.39
CA SER A 127 15.69 -28.44 -44.64
C SER A 127 16.27 -27.87 -43.35
N ARG A 128 17.56 -27.46 -43.41
CA ARG A 128 18.22 -26.75 -42.31
C ARG A 128 17.40 -25.49 -41.86
N GLU A 129 16.93 -24.75 -42.84
CA GLU A 129 16.20 -23.49 -42.63
C GLU A 129 14.87 -23.76 -41.94
N GLU A 130 14.14 -24.76 -42.34
CA GLU A 130 12.86 -25.18 -41.74
C GLU A 130 13.05 -25.57 -40.28
N LEU A 131 14.02 -26.45 -39.96
CA LEU A 131 14.32 -26.85 -38.60
C LEU A 131 14.65 -25.64 -37.70
N LEU A 132 15.60 -24.78 -38.14
CA LEU A 132 16.03 -23.62 -37.35
C LEU A 132 14.90 -22.63 -37.12
N LYS A 133 14.04 -22.42 -38.12
CA LYS A 133 12.87 -21.57 -38.02
C LYS A 133 11.86 -22.13 -36.99
N THR A 134 11.55 -23.42 -37.07
CA THR A 134 10.59 -24.06 -36.15
C THR A 134 11.09 -24.08 -34.72
N VAL A 135 12.36 -24.46 -34.49
CA VAL A 135 13.02 -24.40 -33.18
C VAL A 135 13.04 -22.96 -32.62
N GLY A 136 13.43 -22.01 -33.45
CA GLY A 136 13.47 -20.58 -33.06
C GLY A 136 12.11 -20.06 -32.66
N ASN A 137 11.07 -20.34 -33.44
CA ASN A 137 9.69 -19.92 -33.14
C ASN A 137 9.17 -20.52 -31.83
N ALA A 138 9.42 -21.83 -31.60
CA ALA A 138 9.02 -22.51 -30.37
C ALA A 138 9.66 -21.87 -29.14
N LEU A 139 10.98 -21.71 -29.16
CA LEU A 139 11.73 -21.12 -28.05
C LEU A 139 11.36 -19.64 -27.83
N GLN A 140 11.11 -18.87 -28.88
CA GLN A 140 10.68 -17.48 -28.78
C GLN A 140 9.29 -17.38 -28.14
N LYS A 141 8.32 -18.17 -28.59
CA LYS A 141 6.96 -18.21 -27.99
C LYS A 141 7.03 -18.58 -26.51
N ARG A 142 7.81 -19.61 -26.16
CA ARG A 142 7.99 -20.04 -24.78
C ARG A 142 8.61 -18.92 -23.92
N ARG A 143 9.69 -18.29 -24.41
CA ARG A 143 10.34 -17.17 -23.72
C ARG A 143 9.36 -16.02 -23.44
N LEU A 144 8.53 -15.67 -24.42
CA LEU A 144 7.50 -14.64 -24.26
C LEU A 144 6.43 -15.06 -23.24
N ALA A 145 5.98 -16.31 -23.28
CA ALA A 145 4.98 -16.82 -22.32
C ALA A 145 5.51 -16.78 -20.87
N VAL A 146 6.75 -17.25 -20.65
CA VAL A 146 7.40 -17.22 -19.33
C VAL A 146 7.62 -15.76 -18.86
N ALA A 147 8.08 -14.87 -19.74
CA ALA A 147 8.27 -13.46 -19.42
C ALA A 147 6.94 -12.78 -19.03
N ASN A 148 5.87 -13.02 -19.79
CA ASN A 148 4.55 -12.47 -19.50
C ASN A 148 3.99 -12.98 -18.15
N ALA A 149 4.12 -14.28 -17.88
CA ALA A 149 3.71 -14.86 -16.59
C ALA A 149 4.47 -14.25 -15.42
N ARG A 150 5.79 -14.04 -15.59
CA ARG A 150 6.64 -13.39 -14.58
C ARG A 150 6.22 -11.94 -14.33
N ILE A 151 6.00 -11.15 -15.40
CA ILE A 151 5.54 -9.76 -15.29
C ILE A 151 4.20 -9.70 -14.59
N ALA A 152 3.24 -10.57 -14.94
CA ALA A 152 1.94 -10.63 -14.28
C ALA A 152 2.05 -10.91 -12.77
N THR A 153 2.89 -11.88 -12.39
CA THR A 153 3.12 -12.20 -10.97
C THR A 153 3.81 -11.06 -10.23
N GLN A 154 4.79 -10.39 -10.85
CA GLN A 154 5.46 -9.24 -10.26
C GLN A 154 4.50 -8.07 -10.06
N LEU A 155 3.63 -7.80 -11.04
CA LEU A 155 2.62 -6.75 -10.95
C LEU A 155 1.63 -7.04 -9.81
N GLU A 156 1.12 -8.26 -9.73
CA GLU A 156 0.20 -8.69 -8.66
C GLU A 156 0.84 -8.56 -7.27
N ASN A 157 2.08 -9.00 -7.12
CA ASN A 157 2.80 -8.88 -5.85
C ASN A 157 3.06 -7.42 -5.47
N SER A 158 3.42 -6.59 -6.45
CA SER A 158 3.62 -5.16 -6.25
C SER A 158 2.32 -4.47 -5.82
N GLU A 159 1.20 -4.78 -6.50
CA GLU A 159 -0.12 -4.25 -6.14
C GLU A 159 -0.52 -4.64 -4.71
N LYS A 160 -0.34 -5.92 -4.33
CA LYS A 160 -0.62 -6.41 -2.97
C LYS A 160 0.23 -5.68 -1.92
N LEU A 161 1.51 -5.46 -2.22
CA LEU A 161 2.41 -4.74 -1.32
C LEU A 161 1.99 -3.27 -1.16
N TYR A 162 1.71 -2.58 -2.27
CA TYR A 162 1.23 -1.18 -2.20
C TYR A 162 -0.06 -1.07 -1.41
N ARG A 163 -1.03 -1.93 -1.66
CA ARG A 163 -2.29 -1.96 -0.91
C ARG A 163 -2.04 -2.18 0.58
N TYR A 164 -1.21 -3.15 0.94
CA TYR A 164 -0.85 -3.40 2.34
C TYR A 164 -0.21 -2.18 3.00
N LEU A 165 0.75 -1.51 2.34
CA LEU A 165 1.42 -0.33 2.88
C LEU A 165 0.45 0.84 3.10
N VAL A 166 -0.48 1.05 2.17
CA VAL A 166 -1.46 2.13 2.25
C VAL A 166 -2.52 1.84 3.32
N ASP A 167 -3.04 0.61 3.39
CA ASP A 167 -4.08 0.25 4.37
C ASP A 167 -3.51 0.09 5.80
N SER A 168 -2.23 -0.23 5.96
CA SER A 168 -1.55 -0.25 7.26
C SER A 168 -1.13 1.12 7.78
N SER A 169 -1.26 2.18 6.98
CA SER A 169 -0.94 3.54 7.41
C SER A 169 -1.79 3.98 8.60
N PRO A 170 -1.18 4.62 9.63
CA PRO A 170 -1.94 5.20 10.74
C PRO A 170 -2.72 6.45 10.32
N ASP A 171 -2.39 7.05 9.19
CA ASP A 171 -3.01 8.26 8.67
C ASP A 171 -4.09 7.91 7.62
N LEU A 172 -5.10 8.75 7.49
CA LEU A 172 -6.07 8.67 6.40
C LEU A 172 -5.38 9.08 5.09
N ILE A 173 -5.35 8.17 4.11
CA ILE A 173 -4.81 8.41 2.77
C ILE A 173 -5.97 8.43 1.79
N TYR A 174 -6.01 9.44 0.94
CA TYR A 174 -7.06 9.58 -0.05
C TYR A 174 -6.55 10.15 -1.37
N THR A 175 -7.31 9.91 -2.44
CA THR A 175 -7.20 10.65 -3.69
C THR A 175 -8.55 11.22 -4.11
N LEU A 176 -8.49 12.37 -4.76
CA LEU A 176 -9.66 13.03 -5.35
C LEU A 176 -9.45 13.21 -6.84
N ASN A 177 -10.55 13.23 -7.60
CA ASN A 177 -10.53 13.66 -8.99
C ASN A 177 -10.51 15.21 -9.10
N HIS A 178 -10.53 15.72 -10.32
CA HIS A 178 -10.54 17.16 -10.61
C HIS A 178 -11.79 17.89 -10.10
N GLU A 179 -12.88 17.17 -9.79
CA GLU A 179 -14.11 17.71 -9.22
C GLU A 179 -14.11 17.72 -7.69
N GLY A 180 -13.07 17.18 -7.03
CA GLY A 180 -12.99 17.05 -5.57
C GLY A 180 -13.75 15.84 -5.01
N LYS A 181 -14.07 14.84 -5.84
CA LYS A 181 -14.72 13.59 -5.42
C LYS A 181 -13.68 12.52 -5.10
N PHE A 182 -13.91 11.74 -4.05
CA PHE A 182 -13.04 10.65 -3.63
C PHE A 182 -12.97 9.57 -4.72
N THR A 183 -11.76 9.27 -5.18
CA THR A 183 -11.45 8.15 -6.08
C THR A 183 -10.79 7.00 -5.35
N PHE A 184 -10.17 7.29 -4.21
CA PHE A 184 -9.58 6.29 -3.32
C PHE A 184 -9.58 6.80 -1.89
N VAL A 185 -9.79 5.89 -0.93
CA VAL A 185 -9.52 6.07 0.50
C VAL A 185 -8.99 4.74 1.06
N ASN A 186 -8.05 4.79 2.00
CA ASN A 186 -7.58 3.59 2.71
C ASN A 186 -8.56 3.19 3.82
N ASP A 187 -8.38 1.99 4.38
CA ASP A 187 -9.26 1.44 5.44
C ASP A 187 -9.26 2.28 6.72
N ARG A 188 -8.31 3.19 6.85
CA ARG A 188 -8.26 4.12 7.98
C ARG A 188 -9.46 5.07 8.04
N ALA A 189 -10.12 5.34 6.92
CA ALA A 189 -11.35 6.14 6.86
C ALA A 189 -12.43 5.58 7.77
N TYR A 190 -12.67 4.26 7.74
CA TYR A 190 -13.65 3.61 8.61
C TYR A 190 -13.28 3.71 10.09
N GLN A 191 -12.00 3.48 10.41
CA GLN A 191 -11.53 3.50 11.79
C GLN A 191 -11.57 4.89 12.43
N LEU A 192 -11.29 5.93 11.66
CA LEU A 192 -11.21 7.32 12.13
C LEU A 192 -12.55 8.05 12.04
N LEU A 193 -13.24 7.90 10.93
CA LEU A 193 -14.41 8.70 10.61
C LEU A 193 -15.72 7.92 10.74
N GLY A 194 -15.68 6.59 10.78
CA GLY A 194 -16.85 5.72 10.82
C GLY A 194 -17.55 5.52 9.47
N PHE A 195 -17.01 6.06 8.38
CA PHE A 195 -17.56 5.88 7.04
C PHE A 195 -16.91 4.68 6.34
N ALA A 196 -17.71 3.81 5.74
CA ALA A 196 -17.21 2.77 4.87
C ALA A 196 -16.60 3.37 3.60
N ARG A 197 -15.63 2.66 3.00
CA ARG A 197 -14.98 3.11 1.75
C ARG A 197 -15.99 3.40 0.65
N GLU A 198 -16.99 2.53 0.52
CA GLU A 198 -18.05 2.59 -0.50
C GLU A 198 -18.95 3.83 -0.33
N GLU A 199 -19.11 4.29 0.91
CA GLU A 199 -19.91 5.50 1.22
C GLU A 199 -19.18 6.79 0.82
N LEU A 200 -17.85 6.77 0.81
CA LEU A 200 -17.03 7.93 0.46
C LEU A 200 -16.69 8.00 -1.03
N LEU A 201 -16.50 6.85 -1.70
CA LEU A 201 -16.14 6.83 -3.11
C LEU A 201 -17.19 7.54 -3.96
N GLY A 202 -16.73 8.47 -4.82
CA GLY A 202 -17.59 9.31 -5.65
C GLY A 202 -18.24 10.50 -4.94
N GLN A 203 -18.18 10.57 -3.60
CA GLN A 203 -18.66 11.72 -2.85
C GLN A 203 -17.65 12.87 -2.86
N HIS A 204 -18.17 14.09 -2.77
CA HIS A 204 -17.32 15.28 -2.68
C HIS A 204 -16.75 15.42 -1.26
N TYR A 205 -15.47 15.82 -1.11
CA TYR A 205 -14.80 15.93 0.20
C TYR A 205 -15.56 16.80 1.22
N SER A 206 -16.36 17.77 0.76
CA SER A 206 -17.10 18.68 1.63
C SER A 206 -18.07 18.00 2.60
N ILE A 207 -18.51 16.77 2.31
CA ILE A 207 -19.39 16.02 3.23
C ILE A 207 -18.71 15.71 4.57
N LEU A 208 -17.37 15.58 4.55
CA LEU A 208 -16.58 15.28 5.74
C LEU A 208 -16.15 16.52 6.49
N VAL A 209 -16.13 17.71 5.87
CA VAL A 209 -15.56 18.91 6.45
C VAL A 209 -16.61 19.64 7.31
N HIS A 210 -16.18 20.15 8.49
CA HIS A 210 -17.01 21.00 9.33
C HIS A 210 -17.36 22.31 8.60
N ASP A 211 -18.57 22.84 8.85
CA ASP A 211 -19.11 23.95 8.07
C ASP A 211 -18.24 25.22 8.13
N GLU A 212 -17.67 25.54 9.30
CA GLU A 212 -16.77 26.69 9.45
C GLU A 212 -15.41 26.53 8.76
N ASP A 213 -15.00 25.31 8.43
CA ASP A 213 -13.70 25.02 7.81
C ASP A 213 -13.80 24.82 6.28
N GLN A 214 -15.01 24.91 5.69
CA GLN A 214 -15.26 24.67 4.27
C GLN A 214 -14.39 25.53 3.34
N GLU A 215 -14.24 26.83 3.66
CA GLU A 215 -13.41 27.73 2.84
C GLU A 215 -11.93 27.34 2.87
N ARG A 216 -11.41 26.98 4.05
CA ARG A 216 -10.03 26.52 4.21
C ARG A 216 -9.80 25.17 3.53
N ALA A 217 -10.77 24.27 3.64
CA ALA A 217 -10.75 22.96 3.03
C ALA A 217 -10.72 23.04 1.50
N ARG A 218 -11.39 24.00 0.90
CA ARG A 218 -11.43 24.21 -0.55
C ARG A 218 -10.04 24.30 -1.17
N TYR A 219 -9.11 24.96 -0.50
CA TYR A 219 -7.73 25.08 -0.98
C TYR A 219 -6.90 23.84 -0.68
N ALA A 220 -7.11 23.22 0.47
CA ALA A 220 -6.31 22.08 0.91
C ALA A 220 -6.70 20.77 0.22
N PHE A 221 -8.00 20.48 0.06
CA PHE A 221 -8.49 19.26 -0.60
C PHE A 221 -8.40 19.34 -2.14
N ASN A 222 -8.53 20.52 -2.73
CA ASN A 222 -8.36 20.75 -4.17
C ASN A 222 -6.96 21.24 -4.51
N GLU A 223 -5.96 20.81 -3.80
CA GLU A 223 -4.59 21.22 -4.05
C GLU A 223 -4.13 20.79 -5.44
N ARG A 224 -3.74 21.77 -6.25
CA ARG A 224 -3.25 21.55 -7.62
C ARG A 224 -1.74 21.75 -7.75
N ARG A 225 -1.11 22.27 -6.70
CA ARG A 225 0.32 22.56 -6.69
C ARG A 225 1.11 21.33 -6.26
N VAL A 226 2.33 21.30 -6.72
CA VAL A 226 3.33 20.29 -6.34
C VAL A 226 4.45 20.98 -5.55
N ASP A 227 5.37 20.20 -4.98
CA ASP A 227 6.56 20.65 -4.28
C ASP A 227 6.27 21.47 -3.01
N GLU A 228 7.12 22.46 -2.74
CA GLU A 228 7.05 23.29 -1.52
C GLU A 228 5.82 24.18 -1.41
N ARG A 229 5.16 24.47 -2.53
CA ARG A 229 3.94 25.28 -2.59
C ARG A 229 2.66 24.50 -2.33
N ALA A 230 2.75 23.17 -2.21
CA ALA A 230 1.61 22.32 -1.87
C ALA A 230 1.12 22.57 -0.43
N SER A 231 -0.13 22.24 -0.15
CA SER A 231 -0.73 22.40 1.18
C SER A 231 -0.05 21.48 2.20
N ARG A 232 0.49 22.08 3.28
CA ARG A 232 1.15 21.32 4.35
C ARG A 232 0.60 21.75 5.71
N ASN A 233 0.36 20.74 6.57
CA ASN A 233 -0.07 20.92 7.96
C ASN A 233 -1.31 21.82 8.10
N VAL A 234 -2.25 21.72 7.17
CA VAL A 234 -3.51 22.47 7.24
C VAL A 234 -4.41 21.78 8.25
N GLU A 235 -4.69 22.47 9.36
CA GLU A 235 -5.58 21.97 10.40
C GLU A 235 -7.04 22.22 10.03
N LEU A 236 -7.84 21.14 10.05
CA LEU A 236 -9.27 21.15 9.70
C LEU A 236 -10.04 20.24 10.66
N ARG A 237 -11.31 20.52 10.86
CA ARG A 237 -12.22 19.64 11.61
C ARG A 237 -13.04 18.82 10.62
N LEU A 238 -13.05 17.51 10.84
CA LEU A 238 -13.86 16.57 10.07
C LEU A 238 -15.05 16.07 10.90
N LYS A 239 -16.16 15.83 10.22
CA LYS A 239 -17.37 15.21 10.77
C LYS A 239 -17.15 13.69 10.85
N CYS A 240 -17.45 13.09 12.00
CA CYS A 240 -17.42 11.64 12.18
C CYS A 240 -18.84 11.10 12.16
N HIS A 241 -19.04 9.98 11.46
CA HIS A 241 -20.29 9.23 11.52
C HIS A 241 -20.31 8.43 12.82
N GLY A 242 -21.39 8.52 13.59
CA GLY A 242 -21.50 7.83 14.89
C GLY A 242 -21.60 6.31 14.71
N ALA A 243 -20.46 5.66 14.55
CA ALA A 243 -20.39 4.22 14.52
C ALA A 243 -20.13 3.69 15.94
N THR A 244 -21.11 2.99 16.48
CA THR A 244 -20.97 2.11 17.64
C THR A 244 -20.12 0.90 17.24
N ASN A 245 -18.81 0.99 17.36
CA ASN A 245 -17.96 -0.19 17.39
C ASN A 245 -17.49 -0.44 18.82
N GLY A 246 -17.82 -1.58 19.32
CA GLY A 246 -17.90 -2.16 20.65
C GLY A 246 -16.85 -1.86 21.71
N ASP A 247 -15.93 -0.90 21.59
CA ASP A 247 -14.96 -0.58 22.65
C ASP A 247 -14.48 0.88 22.68
N ARG A 248 -14.93 1.72 21.76
CA ARG A 248 -14.74 3.18 21.83
C ARG A 248 -16.04 3.86 21.45
N THR A 249 -16.78 4.31 22.43
CA THR A 249 -17.83 5.31 22.25
C THR A 249 -17.18 6.59 21.73
N PHE A 250 -17.20 6.78 20.40
CA PHE A 250 -16.87 8.06 19.82
C PHE A 250 -17.96 9.07 20.18
N ASN A 251 -17.82 9.67 21.35
CA ASN A 251 -18.68 10.76 21.80
C ASN A 251 -18.30 12.10 21.17
N THR A 252 -17.46 12.09 20.12
CA THR A 252 -17.01 13.31 19.44
C THR A 252 -17.55 13.31 18.02
N THR A 253 -18.53 14.16 17.78
CA THR A 253 -19.05 14.49 16.45
C THR A 253 -18.01 15.09 15.51
N LEU A 254 -16.84 15.48 16.01
CA LEU A 254 -15.77 16.16 15.28
C LEU A 254 -14.39 15.62 15.64
N MET A 255 -13.56 15.50 14.63
CA MET A 255 -12.13 15.15 14.73
C MET A 255 -11.29 16.28 14.16
N THR A 256 -10.19 16.65 14.81
CA THR A 256 -9.23 17.59 14.25
C THR A 256 -8.12 16.86 13.55
N ILE A 257 -7.91 17.20 12.28
CA ILE A 257 -6.84 16.62 11.45
C ILE A 257 -5.78 17.66 11.08
N SER A 258 -4.57 17.16 10.78
CA SER A 258 -3.54 17.89 10.05
C SER A 258 -3.44 17.30 8.64
N LEU A 259 -3.73 18.10 7.62
CA LEU A 259 -3.83 17.69 6.22
C LEU A 259 -2.59 18.13 5.44
N ASN A 260 -2.01 17.20 4.70
CA ASN A 260 -1.02 17.46 3.66
C ASN A 260 -1.61 16.99 2.32
N ALA A 261 -1.55 17.82 1.30
CA ALA A 261 -2.09 17.47 -0.02
C ALA A 261 -1.21 18.01 -1.15
N VAL A 262 -1.15 17.27 -2.25
CA VAL A 262 -0.41 17.59 -3.47
C VAL A 262 -1.25 17.30 -4.70
N GLY A 263 -1.09 18.12 -5.75
CA GLY A 263 -1.72 17.88 -7.03
C GLY A 263 -1.06 16.73 -7.78
N MET A 264 -1.86 15.85 -8.34
CA MET A 264 -1.43 14.76 -9.20
C MET A 264 -1.52 15.18 -10.67
N HIS A 265 -0.42 14.98 -11.41
CA HIS A 265 -0.30 15.36 -12.81
C HIS A 265 0.22 14.19 -13.63
N LEU A 266 -0.36 13.96 -14.80
CA LEU A 266 0.13 13.02 -15.77
C LEU A 266 0.81 13.75 -16.94
N PRO A 267 1.89 13.18 -17.51
CA PRO A 267 2.43 13.68 -18.77
C PRO A 267 1.39 13.44 -19.86
N ASP A 268 1.00 14.50 -20.58
CA ASP A 268 0.16 14.39 -21.76
C ASP A 268 0.98 13.79 -22.93
N GLU A 269 0.48 12.73 -23.55
CA GLU A 269 1.15 12.08 -24.69
C GLU A 269 1.21 13.07 -25.87
N GLY A 270 2.38 13.71 -26.06
CA GLY A 270 2.68 14.59 -27.18
C GLY A 270 2.78 16.08 -26.87
N VAL A 271 2.54 16.52 -25.63
CA VAL A 271 2.69 17.91 -25.22
C VAL A 271 3.54 17.99 -23.95
N SER A 272 4.53 18.90 -23.90
CA SER A 272 5.35 19.15 -22.69
C SER A 272 4.56 19.75 -21.51
N ARG A 273 3.27 19.47 -21.42
CA ARG A 273 2.37 20.03 -20.40
C ARG A 273 1.86 18.89 -19.53
N LEU A 274 2.01 19.04 -18.23
CA LEU A 274 1.43 18.14 -17.23
C LEU A 274 -0.06 18.48 -17.06
N GLU A 275 -0.94 17.52 -17.28
CA GLU A 275 -2.37 17.67 -17.04
C GLU A 275 -2.71 17.27 -15.60
N PHE A 276 -3.41 18.16 -14.88
CA PHE A 276 -3.92 17.89 -13.55
C PHE A 276 -5.11 16.92 -13.63
N PHE A 277 -5.00 15.78 -12.99
CA PHE A 277 -6.09 14.79 -12.95
C PHE A 277 -6.69 14.57 -11.56
N GLY A 278 -6.07 15.11 -10.49
CA GLY A 278 -6.60 14.96 -9.16
C GLY A 278 -5.65 15.38 -8.05
N THR A 279 -6.06 15.15 -6.81
CA THR A 279 -5.28 15.47 -5.62
C THR A 279 -5.01 14.21 -4.81
N TYR A 280 -3.79 14.04 -4.34
CA TYR A 280 -3.39 13.07 -3.32
C TYR A 280 -3.27 13.79 -1.98
N GLY A 281 -3.83 13.21 -0.91
CA GLY A 281 -3.74 13.78 0.41
C GLY A 281 -3.56 12.76 1.52
N VAL A 282 -2.92 13.23 2.59
CA VAL A 282 -2.73 12.48 3.84
C VAL A 282 -3.25 13.33 4.99
N ALA A 283 -4.19 12.78 5.76
CA ALA A 283 -4.77 13.44 6.92
C ALA A 283 -4.45 12.66 8.20
N ARG A 284 -3.75 13.32 9.11
CA ARG A 284 -3.37 12.78 10.41
C ARG A 284 -4.31 13.28 11.48
N ASP A 285 -4.83 12.37 12.31
CA ASP A 285 -5.56 12.75 13.52
C ASP A 285 -4.62 13.41 14.53
N ILE A 286 -4.95 14.64 14.90
CA ILE A 286 -4.23 15.43 15.91
C ILE A 286 -5.12 15.80 17.10
N THR A 287 -6.27 15.15 17.25
CA THR A 287 -7.28 15.48 18.27
C THR A 287 -6.69 15.39 19.67
N ASP A 288 -6.01 14.28 19.98
CA ASP A 288 -5.41 14.08 21.30
C ASP A 288 -4.27 15.09 21.57
N ARG A 289 -3.48 15.41 20.53
CA ARG A 289 -2.45 16.44 20.65
C ARG A 289 -3.05 17.81 20.95
N LYS A 290 -4.10 18.20 20.26
CA LYS A 290 -4.80 19.48 20.50
C LYS A 290 -5.39 19.57 21.88
N ARG A 291 -6.04 18.49 22.36
CA ARG A 291 -6.55 18.45 23.73
C ARG A 291 -5.44 18.59 24.76
N ALA A 292 -4.30 17.91 24.54
CA ALA A 292 -3.15 18.06 25.44
C ALA A 292 -2.59 19.48 25.41
N GLU A 293 -2.47 20.10 24.25
CA GLU A 293 -2.04 21.50 24.10
C GLU A 293 -2.99 22.46 24.83
N GLU A 294 -4.31 22.24 24.72
CA GLU A 294 -5.33 23.03 25.44
C GLU A 294 -5.21 22.88 26.95
N VAL A 295 -5.06 21.64 27.45
CA VAL A 295 -4.85 21.38 28.88
C VAL A 295 -3.59 22.05 29.40
N ILE A 296 -2.46 21.92 28.68
CA ILE A 296 -1.20 22.55 29.06
C ILE A 296 -1.36 24.09 29.07
N SER A 297 -2.00 24.66 28.05
CA SER A 297 -2.26 26.09 27.97
C SER A 297 -3.15 26.55 29.13
N TYR A 298 -4.19 25.76 29.45
CA TYR A 298 -5.05 26.07 30.60
C TYR A 298 -4.28 26.05 31.91
N GLN A 299 -3.47 25.02 32.16
CA GLN A 299 -2.63 24.88 33.37
C GLN A 299 -1.57 25.99 33.51
N ALA A 300 -1.09 26.52 32.36
CA ALA A 300 -0.14 27.62 32.36
C ALA A 300 -0.75 28.92 32.95
N TYR A 301 -2.08 29.06 32.92
CA TYR A 301 -2.80 30.29 33.33
C TYR A 301 -3.75 30.10 34.51
N HIS A 302 -4.04 28.84 34.93
CA HIS A 302 -4.95 28.53 36.03
C HIS A 302 -4.29 27.63 37.07
N ASP A 303 -4.73 27.74 38.29
CA ASP A 303 -4.36 26.84 39.40
C ASP A 303 -5.17 25.56 39.31
N ILE A 304 -4.51 24.39 39.33
CA ILE A 304 -5.15 23.07 39.08
C ILE A 304 -6.12 22.71 40.20
N LEU A 305 -5.86 23.12 41.45
CA LEU A 305 -6.68 22.77 42.59
C LEU A 305 -7.99 23.59 42.65
N THR A 306 -7.86 24.89 42.44
CA THR A 306 -8.94 25.86 42.69
C THR A 306 -9.61 26.36 41.41
N ASP A 307 -9.03 26.07 40.24
CA ASP A 307 -9.48 26.57 38.96
C ASP A 307 -9.57 28.11 38.87
N LEU A 308 -8.80 28.80 39.72
CA LEU A 308 -8.64 30.24 39.65
C LEU A 308 -7.50 30.62 38.74
N PRO A 309 -7.53 31.85 38.16
CA PRO A 309 -6.36 32.40 37.49
C PRO A 309 -5.11 32.31 38.37
N ASN A 310 -4.03 31.75 37.83
CA ASN A 310 -2.77 31.67 38.57
C ASN A 310 -2.00 33.02 38.53
N ARG A 311 -0.86 33.05 39.22
CA ARG A 311 -0.02 34.26 39.29
C ARG A 311 0.40 34.79 37.94
N MET A 312 0.55 33.91 36.90
CA MET A 312 0.96 34.32 35.57
C MET A 312 -0.16 35.08 34.88
N LEU A 313 -1.39 34.56 34.88
CA LEU A 313 -2.55 35.24 34.30
C LEU A 313 -2.89 36.50 35.04
N PHE A 314 -2.77 36.52 36.38
CA PHE A 314 -2.95 37.73 37.18
C PHE A 314 -2.00 38.85 36.74
N LYS A 315 -0.69 38.56 36.60
CA LYS A 315 0.30 39.59 36.17
C LYS A 315 0.00 40.12 34.76
N ASP A 316 -0.38 39.29 33.84
CA ASP A 316 -0.73 39.69 32.47
C ASP A 316 -1.95 40.61 32.48
N ARG A 317 -3.04 40.20 33.17
CA ARG A 317 -4.27 40.99 33.30
C ARG A 317 -4.01 42.31 34.03
N LEU A 318 -3.24 42.30 35.10
CA LEU A 318 -2.88 43.50 35.82
C LEU A 318 -2.12 44.50 34.91
N GLY A 319 -1.15 44.02 34.10
CA GLY A 319 -0.43 44.83 33.16
C GLY A 319 -1.34 45.52 32.16
N LEU A 320 -2.31 44.81 31.58
CA LEU A 320 -3.32 45.36 30.68
C LEU A 320 -4.23 46.38 31.38
N ALA A 321 -4.70 46.04 32.59
CA ALA A 321 -5.56 46.93 33.37
C ALA A 321 -4.87 48.25 33.74
N VAL A 322 -3.58 48.23 34.12
CA VAL A 322 -2.78 49.43 34.36
C VAL A 322 -2.67 50.34 33.12
N ILE A 323 -2.44 49.72 31.95
CA ILE A 323 -2.36 50.47 30.67
C ILE A 323 -3.71 51.13 30.37
N GLN A 324 -4.81 50.40 30.55
CA GLN A 324 -6.17 50.93 30.34
C GLN A 324 -6.53 52.06 31.30
N ALA A 325 -6.22 51.85 32.60
CA ALA A 325 -6.46 52.84 33.63
C ALA A 325 -5.71 54.17 33.31
N LYS A 326 -4.45 54.10 32.90
CA LYS A 326 -3.68 55.26 32.45
C LYS A 326 -4.31 55.98 31.26
N ARG A 327 -4.84 55.22 30.29
CA ARG A 327 -5.50 55.82 29.09
C ARG A 327 -6.83 56.51 29.45
N LYS A 328 -7.59 55.91 30.35
CA LYS A 328 -8.94 56.41 30.74
C LYS A 328 -8.90 57.34 31.93
N VAL A 329 -7.74 57.59 32.51
CA VAL A 329 -7.55 58.43 33.72
C VAL A 329 -8.45 57.91 34.88
N THR A 330 -8.47 56.57 35.07
CA THR A 330 -9.23 55.87 36.10
C THR A 330 -8.27 55.22 37.10
N GLU A 331 -8.74 54.96 38.31
CA GLU A 331 -7.99 54.26 39.34
C GLU A 331 -8.17 52.73 39.20
N LEU A 332 -7.17 51.99 39.65
CA LEU A 332 -7.16 50.51 39.76
C LEU A 332 -6.81 50.15 41.21
N ALA A 333 -7.59 49.27 41.82
CA ALA A 333 -7.30 48.68 43.12
C ALA A 333 -6.83 47.22 42.97
N VAL A 334 -5.80 46.85 43.74
CA VAL A 334 -5.36 45.44 43.88
C VAL A 334 -5.58 44.99 45.29
N MET A 335 -6.28 43.90 45.48
CA MET A 335 -6.61 43.31 46.78
C MET A 335 -5.84 42.00 46.99
N PHE A 336 -5.24 41.82 48.13
CA PHE A 336 -4.63 40.56 48.58
C PHE A 336 -5.51 39.99 49.70
N ILE A 337 -5.88 38.73 49.54
CA ILE A 337 -6.73 37.97 50.48
C ILE A 337 -5.93 36.76 50.94
N ASP A 338 -5.90 36.49 52.28
CA ASP A 338 -5.27 35.33 52.88
C ASP A 338 -6.30 34.62 53.80
N LEU A 339 -6.14 33.28 53.92
CA LEU A 339 -6.97 32.47 54.79
C LEU A 339 -6.33 32.32 56.16
N ASP A 340 -6.95 32.95 57.15
CA ASP A 340 -6.48 32.89 58.52
C ASP A 340 -6.39 31.40 59.02
N ARG A 341 -5.26 31.06 59.62
CA ARG A 341 -5.01 29.75 60.25
C ARG A 341 -5.17 28.55 59.28
N PHE A 342 -5.01 28.72 57.96
CA PHE A 342 -5.11 27.62 57.02
C PHE A 342 -4.18 26.43 57.35
N LYS A 343 -2.96 26.74 57.83
CA LYS A 343 -2.00 25.72 58.31
C LYS A 343 -2.62 24.84 59.42
N LEU A 344 -3.37 25.44 60.37
CA LEU A 344 -4.00 24.68 61.44
C LEU A 344 -5.06 23.70 60.92
N VAL A 345 -5.76 24.05 59.86
CA VAL A 345 -6.73 23.17 59.19
C VAL A 345 -6.00 21.96 58.62
N ASN A 346 -4.88 22.18 57.91
CA ASN A 346 -4.08 21.10 57.36
C ASN A 346 -3.49 20.19 58.45
N ASP A 347 -2.93 20.78 59.52
CA ASP A 347 -2.32 20.04 60.64
C ASP A 347 -3.35 19.25 61.44
N THR A 348 -4.62 19.70 61.51
CA THR A 348 -5.66 19.07 62.36
C THR A 348 -6.56 18.09 61.58
N LEU A 349 -6.93 18.44 60.31
CA LEU A 349 -7.89 17.71 59.49
C LEU A 349 -7.26 17.02 58.30
N GLY A 350 -5.96 17.23 58.04
CA GLY A 350 -5.21 16.70 56.94
C GLY A 350 -5.34 17.52 55.65
N HIS A 351 -4.39 17.34 54.72
CA HIS A 351 -4.29 18.10 53.47
C HIS A 351 -5.51 17.97 52.57
N VAL A 352 -6.17 16.79 52.57
CA VAL A 352 -7.38 16.59 51.76
C VAL A 352 -8.49 17.58 52.15
N LYS A 353 -8.67 17.82 53.46
CA LYS A 353 -9.68 18.79 53.95
C LYS A 353 -9.21 20.23 53.72
N GLY A 354 -7.94 20.49 53.74
CA GLY A 354 -7.39 21.77 53.33
C GLY A 354 -7.65 22.09 51.86
N ASP A 355 -7.43 21.10 50.98
CA ASP A 355 -7.73 21.23 49.56
C ASP A 355 -9.21 21.48 49.26
N GLU A 356 -10.13 20.75 49.97
CA GLU A 356 -11.57 21.02 49.90
C GLU A 356 -11.92 22.45 50.33
N LEU A 357 -11.31 22.95 51.41
CA LEU A 357 -11.48 24.33 51.87
C LEU A 357 -11.04 25.36 50.81
N LEU A 358 -9.88 25.15 50.18
CA LEU A 358 -9.42 26.01 49.12
C LEU A 358 -10.37 26.02 47.93
N GLN A 359 -10.85 24.86 47.49
CA GLN A 359 -11.85 24.75 46.41
C GLN A 359 -13.14 25.49 46.73
N GLN A 360 -13.68 25.29 47.94
CA GLN A 360 -14.91 25.98 48.37
C GLN A 360 -14.74 27.49 48.49
N THR A 361 -13.56 27.93 48.94
CA THR A 361 -13.22 29.36 49.00
C THR A 361 -13.14 29.97 47.59
N ALA A 362 -12.51 29.24 46.65
CA ALA A 362 -12.42 29.65 45.24
C ALA A 362 -13.80 29.80 44.60
N LEU A 363 -14.73 28.85 44.82
CA LEU A 363 -16.10 28.93 44.33
C LEU A 363 -16.82 30.19 44.86
N ARG A 364 -16.75 30.46 46.19
CA ARG A 364 -17.34 31.64 46.80
C ARG A 364 -16.76 32.95 46.25
N LEU A 365 -15.45 33.01 46.05
CA LEU A 365 -14.82 34.16 45.45
C LEU A 365 -15.32 34.41 44.00
N LYS A 366 -15.45 33.36 43.18
CA LYS A 366 -16.01 33.45 41.83
C LYS A 366 -17.46 33.98 41.86
N GLU A 367 -18.28 33.63 42.84
CA GLU A 367 -19.67 34.09 43.00
C GLU A 367 -19.75 35.57 43.44
N CYS A 368 -18.76 36.08 44.18
CA CYS A 368 -18.73 37.46 44.68
C CYS A 368 -18.21 38.44 43.66
N LEU A 369 -17.47 37.97 42.63
CA LEU A 369 -16.82 38.83 41.62
C LEU A 369 -17.70 38.96 40.37
N ARG A 370 -17.64 40.16 39.75
CA ARG A 370 -18.30 40.40 38.45
C ARG A 370 -17.47 39.83 37.28
N LYS A 371 -18.11 39.61 36.16
CA LYS A 371 -17.41 39.31 34.92
C LYS A 371 -16.50 40.50 34.57
N GLY A 372 -15.22 40.37 34.85
CA GLY A 372 -14.20 41.40 34.53
C GLY A 372 -13.41 41.92 35.74
N ASP A 373 -13.77 41.50 36.93
CA ASP A 373 -12.98 41.73 38.14
C ASP A 373 -11.83 40.74 38.26
#